data_5162fd853a72f0c85ebb80310edb3b9f
#
_entry.id   5162fd853a72f0c85ebb80310edb3b9f
#
_cell.length_a   1.000
_cell.length_b   1.000
_cell.length_c   1.000
_cell.angle_alpha   90.00
_cell.angle_beta   90.00
_cell.angle_gamma   90.00
#
_symmetry.space_group_name_H-M   'P 1'
#
loop_
_entity.id
_entity.type
_entity.pdbx_description
1 polymer ?
#
loop_
_entity_poly.entity_id
_entity_poly.type
_entity_poly.pdbx_seq_one_letter_code
_entity_poly.pdbx_strand_id
1 'polypeptide(L)'
;LDQLKTAQGIIFVTPIWWNSVPGMLKGFIDKVMKEGDGLTHTVTKTGVRGCLTNLKRAYVFTTSTSPTFWFRTTSGNSIQKIFINKTLKQLGIRKAKWYNFGNISHASKTQRDHYLVTCQKRPLLF
;
A
#
# COMPACT_ATOMS: atom_id res chain seq x y z
N LEU A 1 8.23 11.67 9.96
CA LEU A 1 9.29 10.68 9.69
C LEU A 1 9.58 9.84 10.93
N ASP A 2 9.63 10.45 12.12
CA ASP A 2 10.00 9.75 13.36
C ASP A 2 9.08 8.58 13.69
N GLN A 3 7.77 8.74 13.52
CA GLN A 3 6.80 7.65 13.64
C GLN A 3 7.09 6.48 12.70
N LEU A 4 7.55 6.75 11.48
CA LEU A 4 7.91 5.69 10.53
C LEU A 4 9.17 4.93 10.97
N LYS A 5 10.12 5.62 11.60
CA LYS A 5 11.37 5.01 12.08
C LYS A 5 11.17 4.15 13.33
N THR A 6 10.15 4.43 14.12
CA THR A 6 9.85 3.68 15.36
C THR A 6 8.79 2.61 15.18
N ALA A 7 7.97 2.68 14.11
CA ALA A 7 6.92 1.72 13.83
C ALA A 7 7.48 0.35 13.40
N GLN A 8 6.76 -0.73 13.73
CA GLN A 8 7.08 -2.08 13.28
C GLN A 8 6.39 -2.44 11.95
N GLY A 9 5.33 -1.73 11.61
CA GLY A 9 4.59 -1.93 10.37
C GLY A 9 3.78 -0.72 9.97
N ILE A 10 3.20 -0.78 8.79
CA ILE A 10 2.39 0.31 8.25
C ILE A 10 1.11 -0.24 7.59
N ILE A 11 0.01 0.46 7.77
CA ILE A 11 -1.27 0.14 7.14
C ILE A 11 -1.66 1.30 6.25
N PHE A 12 -1.95 1.01 5.00
CA PHE A 12 -2.55 1.94 4.05
C PHE A 12 -4.01 1.57 3.84
N VAL A 13 -4.91 2.51 4.07
CA VAL A 13 -6.34 2.38 3.76
C VAL A 13 -6.70 3.48 2.77
N THR A 14 -7.06 3.10 1.55
CA THR A 14 -7.20 4.08 0.45
C THR A 14 -8.12 3.54 -0.65
N PRO A 15 -8.87 4.38 -1.37
CA PRO A 15 -9.52 3.94 -2.61
C PRO A 15 -8.47 3.76 -3.73
N ILE A 16 -8.86 3.03 -4.78
CA ILE A 16 -8.15 3.02 -6.05
C ILE A 16 -8.82 4.05 -6.96
N TRP A 17 -8.07 5.07 -7.36
CA TRP A 17 -8.50 6.08 -8.31
C TRP A 17 -7.60 6.04 -9.54
N TRP A 18 -8.21 6.02 -10.73
CA TRP A 18 -7.49 5.98 -12.00
C TRP A 18 -6.41 4.88 -12.05
N ASN A 19 -6.77 3.68 -11.58
CA ASN A 19 -5.89 2.50 -11.48
C ASN A 19 -4.64 2.70 -10.59
N SER A 20 -4.63 3.72 -9.74
CA SER A 20 -3.50 4.05 -8.86
C SER A 20 -3.99 4.48 -7.48
N VAL A 21 -3.04 4.87 -6.63
CA VAL A 21 -3.36 5.50 -5.35
C VAL A 21 -3.79 6.95 -5.56
N PRO A 22 -4.68 7.50 -4.71
CA PRO A 22 -5.08 8.91 -4.80
C PRO A 22 -3.91 9.87 -4.65
N GLY A 23 -4.04 11.06 -5.22
CA GLY A 23 -3.02 12.12 -5.15
C GLY A 23 -2.59 12.48 -3.73
N MET A 24 -3.51 12.40 -2.76
CA MET A 24 -3.18 12.62 -1.35
C MET A 24 -2.17 11.60 -0.82
N LEU A 25 -2.36 10.31 -1.11
CA LEU A 25 -1.41 9.27 -0.70
C LEU A 25 -0.10 9.38 -1.49
N LYS A 26 -0.17 9.68 -2.80
CA LYS A 26 1.02 9.94 -3.60
C LYS A 26 1.81 11.14 -3.05
N GLY A 27 1.12 12.24 -2.72
CA GLY A 27 1.73 13.42 -2.11
C GLY A 27 2.37 13.14 -0.74
N PHE A 28 1.75 12.28 0.08
CA PHE A 28 2.35 11.80 1.32
C PHE A 28 3.68 11.06 1.04
N ILE A 29 3.67 10.13 0.09
CA ILE A 29 4.89 9.41 -0.31
C ILE A 29 5.98 10.39 -0.77
N ASP A 30 5.65 11.29 -1.68
CA ASP A 30 6.60 12.24 -2.26
C ASP A 30 7.16 13.23 -1.22
N LYS A 31 6.36 13.63 -0.25
CA LYS A 31 6.74 14.62 0.75
C LYS A 31 7.50 14.03 1.94
N VAL A 32 7.14 12.83 2.36
CA VAL A 32 7.67 12.19 3.58
C VAL A 32 8.80 11.23 3.28
N MET A 33 8.74 10.52 2.14
CA MET A 33 9.72 9.51 1.76
C MET A 33 10.90 10.15 1.01
N LYS A 34 11.71 10.88 1.75
CA LYS A 34 12.83 11.65 1.20
C LYS A 34 14.11 10.82 1.12
N GLU A 35 14.93 11.15 0.11
CA GLU A 35 16.28 10.67 -0.05
C GLU A 35 17.24 11.36 0.94
N GLY A 36 18.20 10.62 1.46
CA GLY A 36 19.30 11.15 2.25
C GLY A 36 19.73 10.23 3.37
N ASP A 37 20.89 10.54 3.95
CA ASP A 37 21.40 9.83 5.10
C ASP A 37 20.48 10.01 6.31
N GLY A 38 20.19 8.91 6.98
CA GLY A 38 19.22 8.89 8.08
C GLY A 38 17.76 9.17 7.67
N LEU A 39 17.43 9.25 6.38
CA LEU A 39 16.07 9.42 5.86
C LEU A 39 15.46 8.06 5.46
N THR A 40 14.57 8.03 4.46
CA THR A 40 13.81 6.82 4.13
C THR A 40 14.49 5.92 3.12
N HIS A 41 15.36 6.48 2.29
CA HIS A 41 16.13 5.75 1.28
C HIS A 41 17.36 6.54 0.85
N THR A 42 18.32 5.85 0.27
CA THR A 42 19.49 6.44 -0.38
C THR A 42 19.60 5.96 -1.81
N VAL A 43 20.10 6.81 -2.69
CA VAL A 43 20.44 6.43 -4.08
C VAL A 43 21.88 5.94 -4.11
N THR A 44 22.10 4.81 -4.76
CA THR A 44 23.40 4.18 -4.95
C THR A 44 23.70 4.04 -6.43
N LYS A 45 24.92 3.69 -6.80
CA LYS A 45 25.32 3.44 -8.20
C LYS A 45 24.48 2.35 -8.86
N THR A 46 23.93 1.41 -8.09
CA THR A 46 23.16 0.25 -8.58
C THR A 46 21.64 0.39 -8.38
N GLY A 47 21.16 1.49 -7.82
CA GLY A 47 19.74 1.75 -7.60
C GLY A 47 19.41 2.34 -6.24
N VAL A 48 18.17 2.19 -5.81
CA VAL A 48 17.65 2.73 -4.55
C VAL A 48 17.79 1.72 -3.42
N ARG A 49 18.39 2.13 -2.31
CA ARG A 49 18.48 1.36 -1.07
C ARG A 49 17.51 1.92 -0.04
N GLY A 50 16.48 1.17 0.30
CA GLY A 50 15.50 1.54 1.33
C GLY A 50 16.05 1.43 2.75
N CYS A 51 15.73 2.41 3.58
CA CYS A 51 16.19 2.52 4.96
C CYS A 51 15.11 2.19 5.99
N LEU A 52 13.83 2.08 5.59
CA LEU A 52 12.72 1.73 6.49
C LEU A 52 12.63 0.22 6.76
N THR A 53 13.74 -0.41 7.11
CA THR A 53 13.83 -1.85 7.38
C THR A 53 13.24 -2.27 8.73
N ASN A 54 12.95 -1.31 9.60
CA ASN A 54 12.17 -1.49 10.81
C ASN A 54 10.70 -1.83 10.51
N LEU A 55 10.15 -1.34 9.40
CA LEU A 55 8.81 -1.68 8.93
C LEU A 55 8.81 -3.12 8.38
N LYS A 56 8.61 -4.08 9.26
CA LYS A 56 8.66 -5.52 8.91
C LYS A 56 7.59 -5.92 7.92
N ARG A 57 6.44 -5.21 7.93
CA ARG A 57 5.29 -5.53 7.08
C ARG A 57 4.44 -4.31 6.76
N ALA A 58 3.87 -4.30 5.56
CA ALA A 58 2.82 -3.38 5.17
C ALA A 58 1.52 -4.14 4.87
N TYR A 59 0.39 -3.54 5.20
CA TYR A 59 -0.93 -3.97 4.76
C TYR A 59 -1.54 -2.85 3.93
N VAL A 60 -2.06 -3.20 2.76
CA VAL A 60 -2.69 -2.25 1.85
C VAL A 60 -4.14 -2.70 1.66
N PHE A 61 -5.05 -1.96 2.26
CA PHE A 61 -6.50 -2.15 2.09
C PHE A 61 -7.01 -1.12 1.10
N THR A 62 -7.64 -1.59 0.04
CA THR A 62 -8.19 -0.70 -0.98
C THR A 62 -9.66 -1.00 -1.25
N THR A 63 -10.39 0.05 -1.62
CA THR A 63 -11.71 -0.07 -2.23
C THR A 63 -11.65 0.35 -3.69
N SER A 64 -12.50 -0.21 -4.53
CA SER A 64 -12.58 0.14 -5.94
C SER A 64 -13.98 0.00 -6.49
N THR A 65 -14.34 0.80 -7.49
CA THR A 65 -15.59 0.67 -8.24
C THR A 65 -15.59 -0.56 -9.13
N SER A 66 -14.44 -0.88 -9.73
CA SER A 66 -14.29 -2.08 -10.55
C SER A 66 -14.03 -3.32 -9.69
N PRO A 67 -14.38 -4.51 -10.18
CA PRO A 67 -14.07 -5.77 -9.50
C PRO A 67 -12.56 -6.00 -9.36
N THR A 68 -12.15 -6.71 -8.31
CA THR A 68 -10.72 -6.96 -8.02
C THR A 68 -10.00 -7.70 -9.15
N PHE A 69 -10.68 -8.65 -9.82
CA PHE A 69 -10.06 -9.39 -10.93
C PHE A 69 -9.68 -8.48 -12.10
N TRP A 70 -10.47 -7.42 -12.35
CA TRP A 70 -10.18 -6.42 -13.39
C TRP A 70 -8.81 -5.78 -13.18
N PHE A 71 -8.52 -5.34 -11.95
CA PHE A 71 -7.20 -4.75 -11.65
C PHE A 71 -6.06 -5.74 -11.81
N ARG A 72 -6.28 -7.00 -11.47
CA ARG A 72 -5.24 -8.04 -11.54
C ARG A 72 -4.93 -8.48 -12.96
N THR A 73 -5.89 -8.38 -13.86
CA THR A 73 -5.77 -8.86 -15.26
C THR A 73 -5.66 -7.70 -16.25
N THR A 74 -6.74 -6.95 -16.42
CA THR A 74 -6.91 -5.98 -17.53
C THR A 74 -6.23 -4.64 -17.25
N SER A 75 -6.25 -4.14 -16.01
CA SER A 75 -5.68 -2.84 -15.62
C SER A 75 -4.19 -2.92 -15.23
N GLY A 76 -3.45 -3.91 -15.70
CA GLY A 76 -2.01 -4.02 -15.51
C GLY A 76 -1.56 -4.28 -14.07
N ASN A 77 -2.48 -4.50 -13.12
CA ASN A 77 -2.18 -4.78 -11.71
C ASN A 77 -1.27 -3.73 -11.05
N SER A 78 -1.54 -2.45 -11.31
CA SER A 78 -0.67 -1.33 -10.94
C SER A 78 -0.42 -1.22 -9.43
N ILE A 79 -1.42 -1.46 -8.60
CA ILE A 79 -1.25 -1.43 -7.14
C ILE A 79 -0.21 -2.48 -6.70
N GLN A 80 -0.32 -3.72 -7.16
CA GLN A 80 0.63 -4.76 -6.82
C GLN A 80 2.01 -4.51 -7.45
N LYS A 81 2.04 -4.18 -8.75
CA LYS A 81 3.29 -4.07 -9.49
C LYS A 81 4.05 -2.78 -9.19
N ILE A 82 3.36 -1.65 -9.07
CA ILE A 82 4.00 -0.34 -8.89
C ILE A 82 4.05 0.03 -7.42
N PHE A 83 2.89 0.20 -6.76
CA PHE A 83 2.87 0.69 -5.39
C PHE A 83 3.55 -0.29 -4.43
N ILE A 84 3.20 -1.57 -4.48
CA ILE A 84 3.75 -2.58 -3.56
C ILE A 84 5.15 -3.04 -3.99
N ASN A 85 5.28 -3.58 -5.20
CA ASN A 85 6.51 -4.26 -5.62
C ASN A 85 7.65 -3.30 -5.99
N LYS A 86 7.34 -2.03 -6.25
CA LYS A 86 8.38 -1.02 -6.54
C LYS A 86 8.48 -0.02 -5.40
N THR A 87 7.46 0.82 -5.19
CA THR A 87 7.53 1.92 -4.21
C THR A 87 7.82 1.42 -2.79
N LEU A 88 7.02 0.52 -2.23
CA LEU A 88 7.23 0.05 -0.86
C LEU A 88 8.55 -0.73 -0.71
N LYS A 89 8.93 -1.54 -1.70
CA LYS A 89 10.22 -2.25 -1.65
C LYS A 89 11.42 -1.32 -1.74
N GLN A 90 11.34 -0.27 -2.56
CA GLN A 90 12.39 0.76 -2.64
C GLN A 90 12.57 1.51 -1.32
N LEU A 91 11.53 1.61 -0.51
CA LEU A 91 11.60 2.19 0.84
C LEU A 91 12.17 1.23 1.89
N GLY A 92 12.35 -0.04 1.56
CA GLY A 92 12.85 -1.07 2.48
C GLY A 92 11.77 -2.01 3.03
N ILE A 93 10.50 -1.79 2.70
CA ILE A 93 9.37 -2.61 3.16
C ILE A 93 9.21 -3.82 2.24
N ARG A 94 9.77 -4.95 2.64
CA ARG A 94 9.86 -6.14 1.78
C ARG A 94 8.62 -7.03 1.79
N LYS A 95 7.85 -7.02 2.88
CA LYS A 95 6.65 -7.86 3.04
C LYS A 95 5.42 -6.98 3.03
N ALA A 96 4.61 -7.07 1.99
CA ALA A 96 3.34 -6.37 1.91
C ALA A 96 2.21 -7.31 1.46
N LYS A 97 1.03 -7.12 2.04
CA LYS A 97 -0.19 -7.83 1.65
C LYS A 97 -1.23 -6.82 1.16
N TRP A 98 -1.87 -7.14 0.05
CA TRP A 98 -2.90 -6.30 -0.55
C TRP A 98 -4.26 -6.99 -0.51
N TYR A 99 -5.23 -6.26 0.02
CA TYR A 99 -6.65 -6.64 0.07
C TYR A 99 -7.47 -5.56 -0.63
N ASN A 100 -8.14 -5.92 -1.72
CA ASN A 100 -9.04 -5.01 -2.43
C ASN A 100 -10.49 -5.43 -2.25
N PHE A 101 -11.34 -4.48 -1.88
CA PHE A 101 -12.79 -4.61 -1.81
C PHE A 101 -13.39 -3.96 -3.05
N GLY A 102 -13.51 -4.77 -4.10
CA GLY A 102 -13.99 -4.34 -5.41
C GLY A 102 -15.50 -4.14 -5.45
N ASN A 103 -15.95 -3.45 -6.50
CA ASN A 103 -17.37 -3.21 -6.78
C ASN A 103 -18.11 -2.45 -5.67
N ILE A 104 -17.39 -1.59 -4.94
CA ILE A 104 -17.92 -0.94 -3.73
C ILE A 104 -19.12 -0.05 -3.99
N SER A 105 -19.21 0.58 -5.17
CA SER A 105 -20.31 1.48 -5.54
C SER A 105 -21.67 0.74 -5.68
N HIS A 106 -21.63 -0.53 -6.00
CA HIS A 106 -22.82 -1.38 -6.15
C HIS A 106 -22.99 -2.38 -5.00
N ALA A 107 -22.10 -2.35 -4.02
CA ALA A 107 -22.14 -3.27 -2.89
C ALA A 107 -23.37 -3.00 -2.01
N SER A 108 -24.15 -4.03 -1.71
CA SER A 108 -25.22 -3.97 -0.73
C SER A 108 -24.67 -3.71 0.68
N LYS A 109 -25.56 -3.31 1.61
CA LYS A 109 -25.17 -3.17 3.02
C LYS A 109 -24.55 -4.46 3.55
N THR A 110 -25.19 -5.60 3.33
CA THR A 110 -24.70 -6.92 3.74
C THR A 110 -23.31 -7.22 3.19
N GLN A 111 -23.04 -6.85 1.95
CA GLN A 111 -21.74 -7.06 1.34
C GLN A 111 -20.66 -6.15 1.95
N ARG A 112 -21.00 -4.90 2.24
CA ARG A 112 -20.09 -3.99 2.95
C ARG A 112 -19.79 -4.46 4.37
N ASP A 113 -20.80 -4.93 5.10
CA ASP A 113 -20.63 -5.52 6.42
C ASP A 113 -19.72 -6.76 6.37
N HIS A 114 -19.87 -7.60 5.35
CA HIS A 114 -18.98 -8.73 5.12
C HIS A 114 -17.53 -8.30 4.87
N TYR A 115 -17.30 -7.20 4.15
CA TYR A 115 -15.95 -6.64 3.95
C TYR A 115 -15.32 -6.20 5.28
N LEU A 116 -16.10 -5.55 6.16
CA LEU A 116 -15.63 -5.16 7.50
C LEU A 116 -15.29 -6.38 8.36
N VAL A 117 -16.15 -7.40 8.38
CA VAL A 117 -15.88 -8.66 9.08
C VAL A 117 -14.62 -9.34 8.53
N THR A 118 -14.41 -9.28 7.22
CA THR A 118 -13.20 -9.82 6.59
C THR A 118 -11.94 -9.07 7.07
N CYS A 119 -12.00 -7.74 7.23
CA CYS A 119 -10.90 -6.98 7.81
C CYS A 119 -10.62 -7.38 9.26
N GLN A 120 -11.66 -7.51 10.09
CA GLN A 120 -11.54 -7.90 11.51
C GLN A 120 -10.89 -9.28 11.69
N LYS A 121 -11.21 -10.22 10.81
CA LYS A 121 -10.68 -11.60 10.86
C LYS A 121 -9.24 -11.72 10.32
N ARG A 122 -8.66 -10.66 9.76
CA ARG A 122 -7.29 -10.69 9.22
C ARG A 122 -6.29 -10.42 10.34
N PRO A 123 -5.45 -11.39 10.71
CA PRO A 123 -4.40 -11.12 11.68
C PRO A 123 -3.41 -10.12 11.09
N LEU A 124 -3.29 -8.97 11.71
CA LEU A 124 -2.24 -7.99 11.42
C LEU A 124 -1.03 -8.37 12.27
N LEU A 125 -0.14 -9.14 11.68
CA LEU A 125 1.11 -9.55 12.31
C LEU A 125 2.22 -8.61 11.83
N PHE A 126 2.85 -7.89 12.75
CA PHE A 126 3.98 -7.01 12.48
C PHE A 126 5.28 -7.56 13.02
#